data_b0a095ece370c5fdf76175b6549f41d4
#
_entry.id   b0a095ece370c5fdf76175b6549f41d4
#
_cell.length_a   1.000
_cell.length_b   1.000
_cell.length_c   1.000
_cell.angle_alpha   90.00
_cell.angle_beta   90.00
_cell.angle_gamma   90.00
#
_symmetry.space_group_name_H-M   'P 1'
#
loop_
_entity.id
_entity.type
_entity.pdbx_description
1 polymer ?
#
loop_
_entity_poly.entity_id
_entity_poly.type
_entity_poly.pdbx_seq_one_letter_code
_entity_poly.pdbx_strand_id
1 'polypeptide(L)'
;MRLTKGAGLVLLARDHEIDLRLPMHPRRYDGGTPIRTLLEKGPVEVVNLIADRARFDIDLRVGKVGAEMFCKSGRHVVYAPVGAAQVEIDGHAHTLTEDHALRVRTGSGTNVTVRDGQVIVGSIHDKP
;
A
#
# COMPACT_ATOMS: atom_id res chain seq x y z
N MET A 1 0.76 0.24 7.54
CA MET A 1 -0.29 -0.81 7.52
C MET A 1 -1.54 -0.28 6.85
N ARG A 2 -2.23 -1.10 6.14
CA ARG A 2 -3.47 -0.74 5.47
C ARG A 2 -4.47 -1.88 5.58
N LEU A 3 -5.71 -1.54 5.94
CA LEU A 3 -6.83 -2.48 5.92
C LEU A 3 -7.32 -2.62 4.47
N THR A 4 -7.34 -3.82 3.93
CA THR A 4 -7.81 -4.09 2.55
C THR A 4 -9.18 -4.75 2.53
N LYS A 5 -9.47 -5.61 3.49
CA LYS A 5 -10.75 -6.31 3.62
C LYS A 5 -11.21 -6.30 5.07
N GLY A 6 -12.51 -6.39 5.26
CA GLY A 6 -13.11 -6.31 6.58
C GLY A 6 -13.23 -4.85 7.06
N ALA A 7 -13.59 -4.68 8.30
CA ALA A 7 -13.78 -3.36 8.92
C ALA A 7 -13.54 -3.41 10.43
N GLY A 8 -13.34 -2.27 11.03
CA GLY A 8 -13.29 -2.15 12.48
C GLY A 8 -11.94 -2.50 13.12
N LEU A 9 -10.84 -2.48 12.37
CA LEU A 9 -9.51 -2.70 12.95
C LEU A 9 -9.01 -1.43 13.65
N VAL A 10 -8.58 -1.58 14.89
CA VAL A 10 -7.92 -0.52 15.64
C VAL A 10 -6.66 -1.09 16.27
N LEU A 11 -5.58 -0.34 16.21
CA LEU A 11 -4.34 -0.67 16.88
C LEU A 11 -4.20 0.24 18.09
N LEU A 12 -4.07 -0.37 19.28
CA LEU A 12 -3.96 0.36 20.52
C LEU A 12 -2.50 0.45 20.94
N ALA A 13 -1.94 1.65 20.86
CA ALA A 13 -0.64 1.96 21.42
C ALA A 13 -0.81 2.46 22.86
N ARG A 14 0.29 2.65 23.57
CA ARG A 14 0.26 3.01 25.00
C ARG A 14 -0.48 4.33 25.28
N ASP A 15 -0.35 5.29 24.40
CA ASP A 15 -0.82 6.67 24.59
C ASP A 15 -1.71 7.18 23.45
N HIS A 16 -1.98 6.34 22.43
CA HIS A 16 -2.82 6.75 21.29
C HIS A 16 -3.40 5.51 20.57
N GLU A 17 -4.37 5.76 19.71
CA GLU A 17 -4.93 4.78 18.80
C GLU A 17 -4.45 5.01 17.37
N ILE A 18 -4.27 3.91 16.63
CA ILE A 18 -4.06 3.94 15.20
C ILE A 18 -5.34 3.41 14.56
N ASP A 19 -6.11 4.30 13.95
CA ASP A 19 -7.44 3.99 13.43
C ASP A 19 -7.34 3.43 12.01
N LEU A 20 -7.69 2.16 11.85
CA LEU A 20 -7.78 1.46 10.58
C LEU A 20 -9.19 0.96 10.31
N ARG A 21 -10.21 1.64 10.86
CA ARG A 21 -11.60 1.21 10.69
C ARG A 21 -12.09 1.27 9.26
N LEU A 22 -11.61 2.23 8.48
CA LEU A 22 -12.01 2.38 7.09
C LEU A 22 -11.07 1.62 6.15
N PRO A 23 -11.61 0.77 5.26
CA PRO A 23 -10.79 0.09 4.26
C PRO A 23 -10.06 1.07 3.34
N MET A 24 -8.90 0.67 2.86
CA MET A 24 -8.10 1.41 1.87
C MET A 24 -7.57 2.77 2.34
N HIS A 25 -7.55 3.02 3.65
CA HIS A 25 -6.93 4.20 4.26
C HIS A 25 -5.62 3.82 4.92
N PRO A 26 -4.47 4.32 4.42
CA PRO A 26 -3.18 3.99 5.02
C PRO A 26 -2.94 4.73 6.32
N ARG A 27 -2.20 4.11 7.20
CA ARG A 27 -1.68 4.73 8.42
C ARG A 27 -0.21 4.37 8.57
N ARG A 28 0.54 5.35 9.03
CA ARG A 28 1.97 5.20 9.30
C ARG A 28 2.19 5.16 10.81
N TYR A 29 3.00 4.24 11.28
CA TYR A 29 3.37 4.17 12.68
C TYR A 29 4.74 3.53 12.84
N ASP A 30 5.35 3.76 14.02
CA ASP A 30 6.64 3.15 14.37
C ASP A 30 6.44 1.67 14.67
N GLY A 31 7.07 0.80 13.88
CA GLY A 31 6.98 -0.65 14.06
C GLY A 31 7.59 -1.16 15.37
N GLY A 32 8.43 -0.37 16.03
CA GLY A 32 8.95 -0.67 17.36
C GLY A 32 8.00 -0.36 18.51
N THR A 33 6.86 0.30 18.22
CA THR A 33 5.85 0.61 19.23
C THR A 33 5.07 -0.64 19.61
N PRO A 34 5.00 -1.01 20.91
CA PRO A 34 4.13 -2.09 21.34
C PRO A 34 2.66 -1.72 21.08
N ILE A 35 1.94 -2.60 20.42
CA ILE A 35 0.54 -2.36 20.08
C ILE A 35 -0.32 -3.59 20.40
N ARG A 36 -1.60 -3.35 20.68
CA ARG A 36 -2.63 -4.37 20.80
C ARG A 36 -3.62 -4.17 19.66
N THR A 37 -4.10 -5.28 19.12
CA THR A 37 -5.07 -5.26 18.03
C THR A 37 -6.47 -5.42 18.59
N LEU A 38 -7.39 -4.57 18.16
CA LEU A 38 -8.80 -4.68 18.45
C LEU A 38 -9.57 -4.86 17.15
N LEU A 39 -10.33 -5.95 17.05
CA LEU A 39 -11.21 -6.24 15.92
C LEU A 39 -12.66 -6.01 16.35
N GLU A 40 -13.26 -4.95 15.84
CA GLU A 40 -14.64 -4.58 16.23
C GLU A 40 -15.70 -5.36 15.47
N LYS A 41 -15.40 -5.81 14.26
CA LYS A 41 -16.35 -6.43 13.34
C LYS A 41 -15.84 -7.73 12.71
N GLY A 42 -15.05 -8.51 13.43
CA GLY A 42 -14.56 -9.80 12.97
C GLY A 42 -13.27 -9.73 12.17
N PRO A 43 -12.95 -10.76 11.38
CA PRO A 43 -11.67 -10.87 10.69
C PRO A 43 -11.43 -9.75 9.68
N VAL A 44 -10.16 -9.37 9.54
CA VAL A 44 -9.70 -8.36 8.58
C VAL A 44 -8.48 -8.86 7.84
N GLU A 45 -8.24 -8.31 6.66
CA GLU A 45 -6.99 -8.46 5.94
C GLU A 45 -6.28 -7.11 5.86
N VAL A 46 -4.97 -7.12 6.03
CA VAL A 46 -4.15 -5.91 6.00
C VAL A 46 -2.97 -6.09 5.06
N VAL A 47 -2.51 -4.98 4.51
CA VAL A 47 -1.23 -4.90 3.80
C VAL A 47 -0.27 -4.06 4.64
N ASN A 48 0.88 -4.63 4.95
CA ASN A 48 1.96 -3.96 5.66
C ASN A 48 3.13 -3.70 4.73
N LEU A 49 3.67 -2.50 4.81
CA LEU A 49 4.96 -2.17 4.24
C LEU A 49 5.89 -1.79 5.40
N ILE A 50 6.94 -2.58 5.58
CA ILE A 50 7.85 -2.45 6.73
C ILE A 50 9.27 -2.30 6.20
N ALA A 51 10.00 -1.34 6.73
CA ALA A 51 11.41 -1.15 6.41
C ALA A 51 12.15 -0.51 7.58
N ASP A 52 13.47 -0.66 7.57
CA ASP A 52 14.35 0.02 8.51
C ASP A 52 14.36 1.52 8.17
N ARG A 53 13.74 2.33 9.02
CA ARG A 53 13.62 3.77 8.78
C ARG A 53 14.94 4.52 8.84
N ALA A 54 15.98 3.92 9.39
CA ALA A 54 17.33 4.51 9.37
C ALA A 54 17.92 4.48 7.96
N ARG A 55 17.48 3.54 7.11
CA ARG A 55 18.05 3.29 5.79
C ARG A 55 17.11 3.61 4.64
N PHE A 56 15.79 3.55 4.87
CA PHE A 56 14.80 3.63 3.79
C PHE A 56 13.69 4.60 4.12
N ASP A 57 13.20 5.27 3.08
CA ASP A 57 11.90 5.92 3.09
C ASP A 57 10.90 4.99 2.41
N ILE A 58 9.72 4.86 2.98
CA ILE A 58 8.66 4.04 2.45
C ILE A 58 7.39 4.84 2.26
N ASP A 59 6.58 4.42 1.30
CA ASP A 59 5.29 5.03 1.04
C ASP A 59 4.29 3.97 0.60
N LEU A 60 3.03 4.18 0.96
CA LEU A 60 1.94 3.29 0.61
C LEU A 60 0.77 4.13 0.12
N ARG A 61 0.45 4.00 -1.16
CA ARG A 61 -0.57 4.82 -1.83
C ARG A 61 -1.65 3.94 -2.45
N VAL A 62 -2.85 4.48 -2.56
CA VAL A 62 -3.97 3.82 -3.26
C VAL A 62 -4.23 4.54 -4.57
N GLY A 63 -4.39 3.77 -5.63
CA GLY A 63 -4.86 4.24 -6.92
C GLY A 63 -6.19 3.62 -7.29
N LYS A 64 -7.14 4.46 -7.65
CA LYS A 64 -8.42 4.06 -8.25
C LYS A 64 -8.41 4.38 -9.72
N VAL A 65 -9.45 3.94 -10.46
CA VAL A 65 -9.59 4.20 -11.89
C VAL A 65 -9.38 5.69 -12.19
N GLY A 66 -8.51 5.98 -13.15
CA GLY A 66 -8.13 7.33 -13.55
C GLY A 66 -6.94 7.90 -12.80
N ALA A 67 -6.48 7.29 -11.73
CA ALA A 67 -5.32 7.77 -11.00
C ALA A 67 -4.05 7.61 -11.82
N GLU A 68 -3.22 8.63 -11.79
CA GLU A 68 -1.88 8.65 -12.33
C GLU A 68 -0.90 8.85 -11.18
N MET A 69 -0.07 7.84 -10.90
CA MET A 69 0.84 7.88 -9.77
C MET A 69 2.28 7.87 -10.24
N PHE A 70 3.00 8.92 -9.88
CA PHE A 70 4.43 8.98 -10.19
C PHE A 70 5.21 8.11 -9.19
N CYS A 71 6.04 7.24 -9.74
CA CYS A 71 6.98 6.40 -8.99
C CYS A 71 8.39 6.88 -9.28
N LYS A 72 8.99 7.59 -8.33
CA LYS A 72 10.37 8.08 -8.50
C LYS A 72 11.36 6.92 -8.48
N SER A 73 12.62 7.19 -8.78
CA SER A 73 13.68 6.18 -8.75
C SER A 73 13.60 5.34 -7.47
N GLY A 74 13.58 4.02 -7.63
CA GLY A 74 13.48 3.09 -6.52
C GLY A 74 12.76 1.80 -6.88
N ARG A 75 12.29 1.12 -5.85
CA ARG A 75 11.59 -0.16 -5.95
C ARG A 75 10.13 0.02 -5.54
N HIS A 76 9.24 -0.54 -6.35
CA HIS A 76 7.80 -0.41 -6.15
C HIS A 76 7.12 -1.75 -6.33
N VAL A 77 6.01 -1.93 -5.64
CA VAL A 77 5.11 -3.06 -5.83
C VAL A 77 3.73 -2.50 -6.10
N VAL A 78 3.12 -2.94 -7.19
CA VAL A 78 1.75 -2.60 -7.55
C VAL A 78 0.90 -3.83 -7.27
N TYR A 79 -0.02 -3.74 -6.34
CA TYR A 79 -0.79 -4.86 -5.81
C TYR A 79 -2.29 -4.64 -6.00
N ALA A 80 -3.00 -5.67 -6.45
CA ALA A 80 -4.45 -5.66 -6.63
C ALA A 80 -5.12 -6.35 -5.43
N PRO A 81 -5.62 -5.61 -4.43
CA PRO A 81 -6.15 -6.22 -3.21
C PRO A 81 -7.58 -6.74 -3.34
N VAL A 82 -8.38 -6.14 -4.21
CA VAL A 82 -9.81 -6.45 -4.36
C VAL A 82 -10.15 -6.51 -5.83
N GLY A 83 -10.38 -7.73 -6.33
CA GLY A 83 -10.66 -7.96 -7.74
C GLY A 83 -9.46 -7.70 -8.64
N ALA A 84 -9.65 -7.89 -9.93
CA ALA A 84 -8.62 -7.63 -10.93
C ALA A 84 -8.41 -6.13 -11.12
N ALA A 85 -7.23 -5.75 -11.54
CA ALA A 85 -6.89 -4.37 -11.88
C ALA A 85 -6.11 -4.32 -13.20
N GLN A 86 -6.27 -3.22 -13.93
CA GLN A 86 -5.48 -2.95 -15.12
C GLN A 86 -4.69 -1.67 -14.91
N VAL A 87 -3.40 -1.74 -15.14
CA VAL A 87 -2.49 -0.61 -15.01
C VAL A 87 -1.66 -0.46 -16.28
N GLU A 88 -1.24 0.76 -16.53
CA GLU A 88 -0.34 1.09 -17.63
C GLU A 88 0.93 1.71 -17.06
N ILE A 89 2.07 1.13 -17.40
CA ILE A 89 3.39 1.56 -16.93
C ILE A 89 4.27 1.73 -18.14
N ASP A 90 4.82 2.93 -18.34
CA ASP A 90 5.66 3.28 -19.51
C ASP A 90 5.01 2.88 -20.86
N GLY A 91 3.70 3.10 -20.98
CA GLY A 91 2.96 2.77 -22.19
C GLY A 91 2.63 1.29 -22.36
N HIS A 92 3.00 0.44 -21.40
CA HIS A 92 2.70 -1.00 -21.43
C HIS A 92 1.55 -1.32 -20.48
N ALA A 93 0.55 -2.03 -21.00
CA ALA A 93 -0.60 -2.45 -20.20
C ALA A 93 -0.30 -3.76 -19.47
N HIS A 94 -0.69 -3.81 -18.21
CA HIS A 94 -0.59 -5.00 -17.37
C HIS A 94 -1.93 -5.28 -16.71
N THR A 95 -2.33 -6.56 -16.71
CA THR A 95 -3.51 -7.01 -15.97
C THR A 95 -3.05 -7.77 -14.74
N LEU A 96 -3.54 -7.33 -13.58
CA LEU A 96 -3.29 -7.97 -12.30
C LEU A 96 -4.54 -8.70 -11.85
N THR A 97 -4.43 -9.99 -11.62
CA THR A 97 -5.48 -10.78 -10.97
C THR A 97 -5.53 -10.40 -9.49
N GLU A 98 -6.69 -10.55 -8.86
CA GLU A 98 -6.82 -10.31 -7.41
C GLU A 98 -5.70 -11.02 -6.63
N ASP A 99 -5.15 -10.35 -5.64
CA ASP A 99 -4.04 -10.81 -4.79
C ASP A 99 -2.71 -11.02 -5.52
N HIS A 100 -2.59 -10.56 -6.76
CA HIS A 100 -1.33 -10.57 -7.48
C HIS A 100 -0.67 -9.19 -7.46
N ALA A 101 0.63 -9.18 -7.61
CA ALA A 101 1.43 -7.97 -7.58
C ALA A 101 2.45 -7.94 -8.71
N LEU A 102 2.77 -6.73 -9.17
CA LEU A 102 3.80 -6.45 -10.14
C LEU A 102 4.93 -5.68 -9.47
N ARG A 103 6.16 -6.18 -9.59
CA ARG A 103 7.33 -5.45 -9.12
C ARG A 103 7.82 -4.49 -10.19
N VAL A 104 8.05 -3.25 -9.80
CA VAL A 104 8.55 -2.20 -10.68
C VAL A 104 9.82 -1.63 -10.09
N ARG A 105 10.90 -1.65 -10.87
CA ARG A 105 12.15 -0.98 -10.51
C ARG A 105 12.44 0.06 -11.57
N THR A 106 12.69 1.27 -11.15
CA THR A 106 13.01 2.36 -12.06
C THR A 106 14.19 3.18 -11.56
N GLY A 107 15.08 3.55 -12.46
CA GLY A 107 16.21 4.43 -12.16
C GLY A 107 15.93 5.90 -12.43
N SER A 108 14.94 6.20 -13.27
CA SER A 108 14.63 7.55 -13.70
C SER A 108 13.21 8.01 -13.37
N GLY A 109 12.43 7.13 -12.76
CA GLY A 109 11.03 7.39 -12.49
C GLY A 109 10.11 6.91 -13.60
N THR A 110 8.88 6.61 -13.23
CA THR A 110 7.83 6.19 -14.15
C THR A 110 6.46 6.54 -13.60
N ASN A 111 5.46 6.55 -14.47
CA ASN A 111 4.07 6.72 -14.05
C ASN A 111 3.33 5.39 -14.08
N VAL A 112 2.52 5.16 -13.05
CA VAL A 112 1.55 4.06 -13.00
C VAL A 112 0.18 4.68 -13.16
N THR A 113 -0.51 4.32 -14.23
CA THR A 113 -1.87 4.79 -14.51
C THR A 113 -2.84 3.65 -14.28
N VAL A 114 -3.85 3.86 -13.44
CA VAL A 114 -4.87 2.83 -13.16
C VAL A 114 -5.98 2.97 -14.19
N ARG A 115 -6.16 1.93 -15.01
CA ARG A 115 -7.16 1.90 -16.07
C ARG A 115 -8.44 1.21 -15.63
N ASP A 116 -8.35 0.25 -14.72
CA ASP A 116 -9.50 -0.45 -14.16
C ASP A 116 -9.13 -1.01 -12.78
N GLY A 117 -10.13 -1.12 -11.90
CA GLY A 117 -9.95 -1.67 -10.56
C GLY A 117 -9.25 -0.71 -9.60
N GLN A 118 -8.65 -1.27 -8.57
CA GLN A 118 -7.92 -0.54 -7.54
C GLN A 118 -6.58 -1.20 -7.29
N VAL A 119 -5.57 -0.39 -7.04
CA VAL A 119 -4.24 -0.90 -6.66
C VAL A 119 -3.72 -0.20 -5.43
N ILE A 120 -2.82 -0.89 -4.74
CA ILE A 120 -1.96 -0.32 -3.70
C ILE A 120 -0.55 -0.30 -4.27
N VAL A 121 0.10 0.85 -4.21
CA VAL A 121 1.48 0.99 -4.60
C VAL A 121 2.33 1.18 -3.34
N GLY A 122 3.15 0.18 -3.06
CA GLY A 122 4.17 0.25 -2.01
C GLY A 122 5.50 0.63 -2.61
N SER A 123 6.18 1.59 -2.00
CA SER A 123 7.44 2.14 -2.52
C SER A 123 8.51 2.14 -1.44
N ILE A 124 9.73 1.78 -1.83
CA ILE A 124 10.90 1.80 -0.96
C ILE A 124 12.01 2.57 -1.67
N HIS A 125 12.53 3.60 -1.00
CA HIS A 125 13.61 4.42 -1.49
C HIS A 125 14.76 4.44 -0.50
N ASP A 126 15.98 4.35 -1.00
CA ASP A 126 17.15 4.51 -0.15
C ASP A 126 17.23 5.95 0.37
N LYS A 127 17.54 6.12 1.65
CA LYS A 127 17.85 7.43 2.20
C LYS A 127 19.22 7.90 1.69
N PRO A 128 19.36 9.19 1.40
CA PRO A 128 20.65 9.76 1.02
C PRO A 128 21.71 9.69 2.13
#